data_710bd942c50afe8e29624540d2f5bde8
#
_entry.id   710bd942c50afe8e29624540d2f5bde8
#
_cell.length_a   1.000
_cell.length_b   1.000
_cell.length_c   1.000
_cell.angle_alpha   90.00
_cell.angle_beta   90.00
_cell.angle_gamma   90.00
#
_symmetry.space_group_name_H-M   'P 1'
#
loop_
_entity.id
_entity.type
_entity.pdbx_description
1 polymer ?
#
loop_
_entity_poly.entity_id
_entity_poly.type
_entity_poly.pdbx_seq_one_letter_code
_entity_poly.pdbx_strand_id
1 'polypeptide(L)'
;MWLGLAVGAWILLVGAALGRSRARRRLRRFPVAERERRTAVPVHAYAFLCGGRRRTAQTAMTALYLAGLIEVRRGRIVRTGANHDVPDPVAAAALAACRPGRPERPRGVEGRTKRSAPVSRIGDSLARDGLVTHPGLLARIEAWERALLLAAFFSAFLAMTALMVWDVRGSDQAGLAAAVAAPPGALAMIVLARTRPLPNGPTSEGRRAIEEQPLPPREDGPHARTLHGVASDGPRSPLMPDGLARVLRRSEPSAWQPDGPAGLGGL
;
A
#
# COMPACT_ATOMS: atom_id res chain seq x y z
N MET A 1 42.23 -1.08 7.79
CA MET A 1 41.00 -0.29 7.43
C MET A 1 39.99 -1.10 6.61
N TRP A 2 40.38 -1.74 5.52
CA TRP A 2 39.51 -2.52 4.63
C TRP A 2 38.72 -3.67 5.31
N LEU A 3 39.39 -4.44 6.19
CA LEU A 3 38.75 -5.53 6.93
C LEU A 3 37.63 -5.03 7.87
N GLY A 4 37.81 -3.87 8.50
CA GLY A 4 36.78 -3.28 9.35
C GLY A 4 35.50 -2.91 8.56
N LEU A 5 35.64 -2.40 7.35
CA LEU A 5 34.51 -2.09 6.45
C LEU A 5 33.79 -3.36 5.98
N ALA A 6 34.55 -4.43 5.68
CA ALA A 6 33.98 -5.70 5.29
C ALA A 6 33.17 -6.36 6.45
N VAL A 7 33.68 -6.30 7.68
CA VAL A 7 32.96 -6.76 8.88
C VAL A 7 31.71 -5.92 9.11
N GLY A 8 31.79 -4.61 8.92
CA GLY A 8 30.60 -3.73 8.97
C GLY A 8 29.50 -4.13 8.00
N ALA A 9 29.86 -4.50 6.77
CA ALA A 9 28.90 -5.00 5.77
C ALA A 9 28.18 -6.29 6.24
N TRP A 10 28.91 -7.21 6.86
CA TRP A 10 28.33 -8.43 7.44
C TRP A 10 27.36 -8.14 8.59
N ILE A 11 27.72 -7.23 9.50
CA ILE A 11 26.85 -6.83 10.61
C ILE A 11 25.54 -6.23 10.10
N LEU A 12 25.61 -5.34 9.11
CA LEU A 12 24.43 -4.75 8.49
C LEU A 12 23.53 -5.80 7.82
N LEU A 13 24.13 -6.74 7.08
CA LEU A 13 23.37 -7.80 6.42
C LEU A 13 22.67 -8.71 7.43
N VAL A 14 23.38 -9.19 8.46
CA VAL A 14 22.83 -10.06 9.50
C VAL A 14 21.74 -9.32 10.27
N GLY A 15 21.98 -8.06 10.65
CA GLY A 15 20.97 -7.22 11.32
C GLY A 15 19.70 -7.05 10.50
N ALA A 16 19.84 -6.75 9.21
CA ALA A 16 18.70 -6.61 8.30
C ALA A 16 17.95 -7.94 8.08
N ALA A 17 18.66 -9.06 7.92
CA ALA A 17 18.06 -10.38 7.77
C ALA A 17 17.30 -10.82 9.04
N LEU A 18 17.88 -10.59 10.22
CA LEU A 18 17.21 -10.87 11.50
C LEU A 18 16.00 -9.97 11.73
N GLY A 19 16.10 -8.68 11.43
CA GLY A 19 15.00 -7.73 11.53
C GLY A 19 13.81 -8.16 10.66
N ARG A 20 14.09 -8.54 9.41
CA ARG A 20 13.10 -9.06 8.48
C ARG A 20 12.48 -10.38 8.95
N SER A 21 13.28 -11.33 9.42
CA SER A 21 12.78 -12.63 9.90
C SER A 21 11.86 -12.48 11.12
N ARG A 22 12.22 -11.58 12.06
CA ARG A 22 11.39 -11.25 13.22
C ARG A 22 10.07 -10.58 12.80
N ALA A 23 10.10 -9.66 11.84
CA ALA A 23 8.89 -9.02 11.31
C ALA A 23 7.96 -10.05 10.65
N ARG A 24 8.51 -10.99 9.85
CA ARG A 24 7.72 -12.07 9.24
C ARG A 24 7.16 -13.07 10.25
N ARG A 25 7.92 -13.41 11.30
CA ARG A 25 7.43 -14.29 12.39
C ARG A 25 6.30 -13.63 13.18
N ARG A 26 6.34 -12.31 13.37
CA ARG A 26 5.24 -11.56 14.01
C ARG A 26 3.97 -11.62 13.17
N LEU A 27 4.06 -11.49 11.85
CA LEU A 27 2.90 -11.66 10.95
C LEU A 27 2.22 -13.03 11.08
N ARG A 28 3.01 -14.11 11.26
CA ARG A 28 2.48 -15.47 11.40
C ARG A 28 1.85 -15.76 12.78
N ARG A 29 2.16 -14.95 13.78
CA ARG A 29 1.72 -15.14 15.17
C ARG A 29 0.52 -14.28 15.57
N PHE A 30 -0.02 -13.46 14.65
CA PHE A 30 -1.26 -12.75 14.94
C PHE A 30 -2.37 -13.80 15.10
N PRO A 31 -2.91 -14.00 16.34
CA PRO A 31 -4.04 -14.87 16.53
C PRO A 31 -5.19 -14.27 15.74
N VAL A 32 -5.73 -15.07 14.83
CA VAL A 32 -7.03 -14.78 14.26
C VAL A 32 -7.99 -14.81 15.44
N ALA A 33 -8.49 -13.65 15.85
CA ALA A 33 -9.49 -13.59 16.88
C ALA A 33 -10.68 -14.42 16.39
N GLU A 34 -11.06 -15.44 17.18
CA GLU A 34 -12.27 -16.22 16.96
C GLU A 34 -13.45 -15.25 16.95
N ARG A 35 -13.99 -14.99 15.77
CA ARG A 35 -14.89 -13.89 15.56
C ARG A 35 -16.31 -14.41 15.47
N GLU A 36 -17.17 -13.87 16.30
CA GLU A 36 -18.61 -13.86 15.99
C GLU A 36 -18.80 -13.31 14.57
N ARG A 37 -19.43 -14.10 13.70
CA ARG A 37 -19.68 -13.79 12.30
C ARG A 37 -20.40 -12.44 12.21
N ARG A 38 -19.67 -11.39 11.89
CA ARG A 38 -20.29 -10.10 11.58
C ARG A 38 -21.14 -10.29 10.35
N THR A 39 -22.43 -10.07 10.49
CA THR A 39 -23.44 -10.30 9.48
C THR A 39 -23.30 -9.39 8.25
N ALA A 40 -22.63 -8.25 8.38
CA ALA A 40 -22.34 -7.35 7.25
C ALA A 40 -21.06 -6.52 7.52
N VAL A 41 -20.25 -6.34 6.48
CA VAL A 41 -19.08 -5.47 6.50
C VAL A 41 -19.49 -4.08 6.00
N PRO A 42 -19.19 -2.98 6.72
CA PRO A 42 -19.49 -1.63 6.23
C PRO A 42 -18.89 -1.38 4.84
N VAL A 43 -19.59 -0.61 3.99
CA VAL A 43 -19.23 -0.41 2.57
C VAL A 43 -17.79 0.08 2.37
N HIS A 44 -17.27 0.96 3.22
CA HIS A 44 -15.90 1.43 3.15
C HIS A 44 -14.88 0.39 3.60
N ALA A 45 -15.22 -0.47 4.55
CA ALA A 45 -14.38 -1.61 4.94
C ALA A 45 -14.36 -2.68 3.83
N TYR A 46 -15.50 -2.94 3.21
CA TYR A 46 -15.60 -3.80 2.03
C TYR A 46 -14.78 -3.26 0.85
N ALA A 47 -14.90 -1.96 0.54
CA ALA A 47 -14.07 -1.30 -0.46
C ALA A 47 -12.56 -1.43 -0.17
N PHE A 48 -12.19 -1.37 1.12
CA PHE A 48 -10.81 -1.56 1.54
C PHE A 48 -10.33 -3.00 1.29
N LEU A 49 -11.16 -4.00 1.56
CA LEU A 49 -10.85 -5.40 1.27
C LEU A 49 -10.69 -5.66 -0.23
N CYS A 50 -11.56 -5.09 -1.07
CA CYS A 50 -11.54 -5.29 -2.53
C CYS A 50 -10.39 -4.57 -3.24
N GLY A 51 -9.95 -3.40 -2.78
CA GLY A 51 -8.96 -2.60 -3.50
C GLY A 51 -8.18 -1.60 -2.65
N GLY A 52 -8.05 -1.85 -1.35
CA GLY A 52 -7.23 -1.07 -0.43
C GLY A 52 -7.71 0.37 -0.23
N ARG A 53 -6.80 1.19 0.29
CA ARG A 53 -7.06 2.62 0.57
C ARG A 53 -7.57 3.41 -0.63
N ARG A 54 -7.13 3.03 -1.83
CA ARG A 54 -7.51 3.70 -3.06
C ARG A 54 -8.99 3.48 -3.36
N ARG A 55 -9.45 2.24 -3.28
CA ARG A 55 -10.83 1.86 -3.52
C ARG A 55 -11.76 2.53 -2.51
N THR A 56 -11.38 2.54 -1.24
CA THR A 56 -12.10 3.26 -0.19
C THR A 56 -12.27 4.75 -0.52
N ALA A 57 -11.21 5.42 -0.99
CA ALA A 57 -11.28 6.81 -1.39
C ALA A 57 -12.22 7.02 -2.60
N GLN A 58 -12.18 6.13 -3.59
CA GLN A 58 -13.06 6.19 -4.77
C GLN A 58 -14.52 5.99 -4.37
N THR A 59 -14.81 5.04 -3.48
CA THR A 59 -16.17 4.81 -2.95
C THR A 59 -16.69 6.03 -2.20
N ALA A 60 -15.85 6.67 -1.36
CA ALA A 60 -16.21 7.90 -0.65
C ALA A 60 -16.48 9.07 -1.62
N MET A 61 -15.67 9.22 -2.65
CA MET A 61 -15.91 10.23 -3.69
C MET A 61 -17.21 9.98 -4.45
N THR A 62 -17.54 8.70 -4.70
CA THR A 62 -18.81 8.33 -5.33
C THR A 62 -19.99 8.66 -4.41
N ALA A 63 -19.87 8.38 -3.12
CA ALA A 63 -20.92 8.76 -2.15
C ALA A 63 -21.17 10.27 -2.14
N LEU A 64 -20.12 11.08 -2.13
CA LEU A 64 -20.22 12.54 -2.19
C LEU A 64 -20.84 13.03 -3.51
N TYR A 65 -20.50 12.38 -4.63
CA TYR A 65 -21.07 12.72 -5.94
C TYR A 65 -22.57 12.42 -5.99
N LEU A 66 -23.00 11.25 -5.50
CA LEU A 66 -24.40 10.86 -5.44
C LEU A 66 -25.21 11.74 -4.48
N ALA A 67 -24.57 12.21 -3.40
CA ALA A 67 -25.16 13.18 -2.48
C ALA A 67 -25.18 14.64 -3.02
N GLY A 68 -24.66 14.88 -4.22
CA GLY A 68 -24.59 16.22 -4.81
C GLY A 68 -23.59 17.18 -4.12
N LEU A 69 -22.71 16.68 -3.24
CA LEU A 69 -21.74 17.50 -2.50
C LEU A 69 -20.48 17.79 -3.31
N ILE A 70 -20.21 16.98 -4.33
CA ILE A 70 -19.19 17.23 -5.34
C ILE A 70 -19.76 17.02 -6.72
N GLU A 71 -19.21 17.70 -7.71
CA GLU A 71 -19.53 17.55 -9.11
C GLU A 71 -18.27 17.44 -9.97
N VAL A 72 -18.42 16.93 -11.19
CA VAL A 72 -17.34 16.85 -12.17
C VAL A 72 -17.56 17.93 -13.22
N ARG A 73 -16.69 18.94 -13.24
CA ARG A 73 -16.67 20.00 -14.26
C ARG A 73 -15.36 19.96 -15.03
N ARG A 74 -15.43 19.82 -16.36
CA ARG A 74 -14.24 19.80 -17.26
C ARG A 74 -13.13 18.86 -16.80
N GLY A 75 -13.50 17.66 -16.28
CA GLY A 75 -12.53 16.66 -15.83
C GLY A 75 -11.89 16.94 -14.46
N ARG A 76 -12.41 17.90 -13.72
CA ARG A 76 -12.01 18.24 -12.36
C ARG A 76 -13.15 18.03 -11.37
N ILE A 77 -12.81 17.80 -10.13
CA ILE A 77 -13.76 17.70 -9.03
C ILE A 77 -13.92 19.09 -8.42
N VAL A 78 -15.16 19.50 -8.28
CA VAL A 78 -15.53 20.76 -7.65
C VAL A 78 -16.47 20.46 -6.50
N ARG A 79 -16.19 21.06 -5.33
CA ARG A 79 -17.10 21.01 -4.19
C ARG A 79 -18.28 21.93 -4.48
N THR A 80 -19.50 21.42 -4.38
CA THR A 80 -20.71 22.23 -4.41
C THR A 80 -20.81 23.00 -3.08
N GLY A 81 -21.39 24.20 -3.10
CA GLY A 81 -21.44 25.08 -1.91
C GLY A 81 -22.34 24.57 -0.77
N ALA A 82 -22.97 23.41 -0.93
CA ALA A 82 -23.84 22.82 0.09
C ALA A 82 -23.04 22.43 1.34
N ASN A 83 -23.33 23.10 2.43
CA ASN A 83 -22.72 22.83 3.73
C ASN A 83 -23.59 21.80 4.47
N HIS A 84 -23.45 20.52 4.07
CA HIS A 84 -24.15 19.42 4.73
C HIS A 84 -23.17 18.74 5.69
N ASP A 85 -23.67 18.45 6.87
CA ASP A 85 -22.97 17.56 7.78
C ASP A 85 -22.92 16.15 7.16
N VAL A 86 -21.71 15.63 6.98
CA VAL A 86 -21.48 14.32 6.39
C VAL A 86 -21.20 13.35 7.53
N PRO A 87 -22.17 12.50 7.90
CA PRO A 87 -22.04 11.62 9.06
C PRO A 87 -20.94 10.56 8.88
N ASP A 88 -20.63 10.19 7.63
CA ASP A 88 -19.57 9.23 7.34
C ASP A 88 -18.19 9.89 7.41
N PRO A 89 -17.31 9.44 8.31
CA PRO A 89 -15.99 10.07 8.52
C PRO A 89 -15.06 9.93 7.31
N VAL A 90 -15.24 8.93 6.45
CA VAL A 90 -14.45 8.74 5.23
C VAL A 90 -14.90 9.71 4.15
N ALA A 91 -16.21 9.85 3.96
CA ALA A 91 -16.78 10.83 3.04
C ALA A 91 -16.47 12.27 3.52
N ALA A 92 -16.56 12.54 4.81
CA ALA A 92 -16.16 13.84 5.37
C ALA A 92 -14.67 14.16 5.08
N ALA A 93 -13.77 13.19 5.22
CA ALA A 93 -12.37 13.37 4.88
C ALA A 93 -12.15 13.57 3.36
N ALA A 94 -12.94 12.92 2.52
CA ALA A 94 -12.91 13.13 1.07
C ALA A 94 -13.44 14.52 0.69
N LEU A 95 -14.50 15.01 1.36
CA LEU A 95 -15.01 16.37 1.17
C LEU A 95 -14.00 17.42 1.62
N ALA A 96 -13.35 17.21 2.76
CA ALA A 96 -12.26 18.07 3.24
C ALA A 96 -11.06 18.10 2.30
N ALA A 97 -10.81 17.01 1.58
CA ALA A 97 -9.80 16.95 0.53
C ALA A 97 -10.17 17.79 -0.72
N CYS A 98 -11.45 18.14 -0.91
CA CYS A 98 -11.91 19.05 -1.95
C CYS A 98 -11.91 20.48 -1.44
N ARG A 99 -11.00 21.33 -1.92
CA ARG A 99 -10.94 22.74 -1.51
C ARG A 99 -12.19 23.49 -2.00
N PRO A 100 -12.84 24.30 -1.14
CA PRO A 100 -13.97 25.11 -1.57
C PRO A 100 -13.60 26.05 -2.71
N GLY A 101 -14.48 26.19 -3.69
CA GLY A 101 -14.29 27.14 -4.82
C GLY A 101 -13.14 26.81 -5.79
N ARG A 102 -12.36 25.75 -5.55
CA ARG A 102 -11.21 25.39 -6.41
C ARG A 102 -11.40 24.06 -7.11
N PRO A 103 -11.37 24.01 -8.45
CA PRO A 103 -11.40 22.76 -9.19
C PRO A 103 -10.14 21.93 -8.95
N GLU A 104 -10.30 20.72 -8.42
CA GLU A 104 -9.21 19.83 -8.03
C GLU A 104 -9.04 18.67 -9.01
N ARG A 105 -7.81 18.20 -9.19
CA ARG A 105 -7.56 16.99 -9.96
C ARG A 105 -8.01 15.76 -9.16
N PRO A 106 -8.70 14.77 -9.78
CA PRO A 106 -9.18 13.58 -9.08
C PRO A 106 -8.09 12.83 -8.33
N ARG A 107 -6.91 12.67 -8.94
CA ARG A 107 -5.72 12.07 -8.29
C ARG A 107 -5.30 12.81 -7.01
N GLY A 108 -5.43 14.12 -6.99
CA GLY A 108 -5.10 14.93 -5.81
C GLY A 108 -6.06 14.69 -4.67
N VAL A 109 -7.36 14.67 -4.94
CA VAL A 109 -8.41 14.37 -3.95
C VAL A 109 -8.26 12.93 -3.47
N GLU A 110 -8.18 11.96 -4.37
CA GLU A 110 -7.94 10.55 -4.07
C GLU A 110 -6.69 10.38 -3.19
N GLY A 111 -5.58 11.03 -3.57
CA GLY A 111 -4.32 10.94 -2.85
C GLY A 111 -4.35 11.50 -1.43
N ARG A 112 -5.12 12.57 -1.17
CA ARG A 112 -5.33 13.13 0.18
C ARG A 112 -6.27 12.24 0.99
N THR A 113 -7.38 11.81 0.40
CA THR A 113 -8.38 10.94 1.04
C THR A 113 -7.77 9.62 1.49
N LYS A 114 -7.01 8.92 0.63
CA LYS A 114 -6.39 7.64 0.97
C LYS A 114 -5.37 7.72 2.12
N ARG A 115 -4.83 8.91 2.39
CA ARG A 115 -3.89 9.17 3.50
C ARG A 115 -4.58 9.71 4.74
N SER A 116 -5.88 9.90 4.72
CA SER A 116 -6.63 10.42 5.84
C SER A 116 -6.68 9.44 7.02
N ALA A 117 -6.84 9.98 8.23
CA ALA A 117 -6.94 9.18 9.45
C ALA A 117 -8.13 8.20 9.46
N PRO A 118 -9.34 8.55 8.96
CA PRO A 118 -10.44 7.60 8.87
C PRO A 118 -10.12 6.37 8.02
N VAL A 119 -9.50 6.55 6.83
CA VAL A 119 -9.11 5.44 5.96
C VAL A 119 -8.04 4.56 6.62
N SER A 120 -7.08 5.17 7.32
CA SER A 120 -6.07 4.42 8.07
C SER A 120 -6.69 3.60 9.19
N ARG A 121 -7.64 4.17 9.95
CA ARG A 121 -8.36 3.45 11.02
C ARG A 121 -9.14 2.23 10.50
N ILE A 122 -9.74 2.31 9.31
CA ILE A 122 -10.38 1.15 8.68
C ILE A 122 -9.34 0.05 8.44
N GLY A 123 -8.20 0.38 7.84
CA GLY A 123 -7.12 -0.58 7.62
C GLY A 123 -6.62 -1.23 8.90
N ASP A 124 -6.43 -0.44 9.97
CA ASP A 124 -5.99 -0.93 11.27
C ASP A 124 -7.05 -1.81 11.96
N SER A 125 -8.35 -1.49 11.79
CA SER A 125 -9.44 -2.33 12.26
C SER A 125 -9.47 -3.66 11.54
N LEU A 126 -9.44 -3.65 10.21
CA LEU A 126 -9.43 -4.87 9.39
C LEU A 126 -8.18 -5.73 9.65
N ALA A 127 -7.05 -5.10 9.95
CA ALA A 127 -5.83 -5.80 10.31
C ALA A 127 -5.91 -6.47 11.70
N ARG A 128 -6.52 -5.80 12.68
CA ARG A 128 -6.81 -6.41 14.00
C ARG A 128 -7.77 -7.58 13.88
N ASP A 129 -8.70 -7.47 12.95
CA ASP A 129 -9.66 -8.52 12.64
C ASP A 129 -9.07 -9.65 11.78
N GLY A 130 -7.80 -9.58 11.39
CA GLY A 130 -7.13 -10.59 10.58
C GLY A 130 -7.54 -10.63 9.10
N LEU A 131 -8.41 -9.71 8.67
CA LEU A 131 -8.93 -9.67 7.29
C LEU A 131 -7.93 -9.08 6.28
N VAL A 132 -7.00 -8.23 6.75
CA VAL A 132 -5.94 -7.61 5.94
C VAL A 132 -4.60 -7.77 6.65
N THR A 133 -3.54 -7.89 5.89
CA THR A 133 -2.18 -7.87 6.45
C THR A 133 -1.89 -6.49 7.06
N HIS A 134 -1.38 -6.47 8.29
CA HIS A 134 -1.19 -5.23 9.05
C HIS A 134 -0.26 -4.26 8.31
N PRO A 135 -0.72 -3.03 7.94
CA PRO A 135 0.02 -2.11 7.08
C PRO A 135 1.35 -1.65 7.70
N GLY A 136 1.40 -1.48 9.02
CA GLY A 136 2.62 -1.12 9.73
C GLY A 136 3.70 -2.21 9.73
N LEU A 137 3.29 -3.50 9.67
CA LEU A 137 4.22 -4.61 9.54
C LEU A 137 4.75 -4.74 8.10
N LEU A 138 3.90 -4.49 7.11
CA LEU A 138 4.33 -4.44 5.70
C LEU A 138 5.36 -3.33 5.49
N ALA A 139 5.09 -2.11 5.96
CA ALA A 139 6.04 -1.00 5.87
C ALA A 139 7.39 -1.32 6.54
N ARG A 140 7.38 -2.04 7.68
CA ARG A 140 8.62 -2.52 8.33
C ARG A 140 9.36 -3.54 7.47
N ILE A 141 8.66 -4.50 6.87
CA ILE A 141 9.29 -5.51 6.00
C ILE A 141 9.92 -4.83 4.79
N GLU A 142 9.21 -3.90 4.15
CA GLU A 142 9.74 -3.11 3.04
C GLU A 142 10.98 -2.28 3.44
N ALA A 143 10.95 -1.68 4.64
CA ALA A 143 12.13 -0.96 5.15
C ALA A 143 13.34 -1.90 5.32
N TRP A 144 13.13 -3.12 5.81
CA TRP A 144 14.19 -4.13 5.91
C TRP A 144 14.65 -4.65 4.54
N GLU A 145 13.74 -4.77 3.57
CA GLU A 145 14.10 -5.15 2.19
C GLU A 145 14.96 -4.07 1.52
N ARG A 146 14.62 -2.79 1.71
CA ARG A 146 15.46 -1.67 1.26
C ARG A 146 16.82 -1.66 1.95
N ALA A 147 16.85 -1.91 3.26
CA ALA A 147 18.12 -2.01 3.99
C ALA A 147 19.01 -3.15 3.48
N LEU A 148 18.42 -4.30 3.12
CA LEU A 148 19.13 -5.41 2.50
C LEU A 148 19.69 -5.05 1.12
N LEU A 149 18.90 -4.34 0.29
CA LEU A 149 19.37 -3.85 -1.01
C LEU A 149 20.52 -2.88 -0.87
N LEU A 150 20.43 -1.92 0.05
CA LEU A 150 21.51 -0.97 0.33
C LEU A 150 22.77 -1.69 0.84
N ALA A 151 22.63 -2.66 1.73
CA ALA A 151 23.75 -3.47 2.22
C ALA A 151 24.40 -4.28 1.09
N ALA A 152 23.61 -4.85 0.18
CA ALA A 152 24.11 -5.56 -1.00
C ALA A 152 24.89 -4.62 -1.94
N PHE A 153 24.36 -3.45 -2.20
CA PHE A 153 25.00 -2.44 -3.04
C PHE A 153 26.34 -1.95 -2.43
N PHE A 154 26.32 -1.67 -1.14
CA PHE A 154 27.51 -1.24 -0.40
C PHE A 154 28.59 -2.32 -0.37
N SER A 155 28.18 -3.57 -0.18
CA SER A 155 29.08 -4.73 -0.22
C SER A 155 29.72 -4.93 -1.60
N ALA A 156 28.93 -4.83 -2.68
CA ALA A 156 29.42 -4.93 -4.04
C ALA A 156 30.39 -3.77 -4.38
N PHE A 157 30.08 -2.56 -3.95
CA PHE A 157 30.94 -1.39 -4.13
C PHE A 157 32.27 -1.55 -3.41
N LEU A 158 32.25 -2.03 -2.15
CA LEU A 158 33.49 -2.31 -1.40
C LEU A 158 34.32 -3.40 -2.06
N ALA A 159 33.70 -4.48 -2.54
CA ALA A 159 34.40 -5.54 -3.22
C ALA A 159 35.09 -5.04 -4.51
N MET A 160 34.35 -4.24 -5.30
CA MET A 160 34.89 -3.65 -6.54
C MET A 160 36.05 -2.71 -6.28
N THR A 161 35.91 -1.80 -5.29
CA THR A 161 37.01 -0.87 -4.95
C THR A 161 38.21 -1.58 -4.38
N ALA A 162 38.00 -2.63 -3.58
CA ALA A 162 39.12 -3.45 -3.05
C ALA A 162 39.85 -4.22 -4.15
N LEU A 163 39.10 -4.78 -5.13
CA LEU A 163 39.70 -5.42 -6.31
C LEU A 163 40.52 -4.44 -7.15
N MET A 164 40.01 -3.23 -7.37
CA MET A 164 40.75 -2.19 -8.11
C MET A 164 42.06 -1.78 -7.41
N VAL A 165 42.03 -1.65 -6.08
CA VAL A 165 43.25 -1.34 -5.29
C VAL A 165 44.22 -2.50 -5.31
N TRP A 166 43.73 -3.74 -5.29
CA TRP A 166 44.59 -4.93 -5.39
C TRP A 166 45.30 -5.02 -6.73
N ASP A 167 44.57 -4.78 -7.82
CA ASP A 167 45.11 -4.79 -9.18
C ASP A 167 46.21 -3.72 -9.36
N VAL A 168 45.98 -2.48 -8.86
CA VAL A 168 46.88 -1.35 -9.06
C VAL A 168 48.10 -1.38 -8.11
N ARG A 169 47.92 -1.89 -6.88
CA ARG A 169 48.95 -1.79 -5.82
C ARG A 169 49.55 -3.14 -5.39
N GLY A 170 49.03 -4.27 -5.86
CA GLY A 170 49.49 -5.61 -5.47
C GLY A 170 49.29 -5.92 -3.98
N SER A 171 48.36 -5.24 -3.30
CA SER A 171 48.18 -5.36 -1.86
C SER A 171 47.34 -6.60 -1.50
N ASP A 172 47.97 -7.61 -0.87
CA ASP A 172 47.29 -8.83 -0.43
C ASP A 172 46.11 -8.56 0.53
N GLN A 173 46.21 -7.49 1.34
CA GLN A 173 45.11 -7.09 2.24
C GLN A 173 43.89 -6.61 1.45
N ALA A 174 44.06 -5.97 0.31
CA ALA A 174 42.93 -5.53 -0.53
C ALA A 174 42.26 -6.73 -1.21
N GLY A 175 43.02 -7.73 -1.68
CA GLY A 175 42.49 -8.99 -2.21
C GLY A 175 41.69 -9.76 -1.17
N LEU A 176 42.19 -9.90 0.04
CA LEU A 176 41.45 -10.53 1.15
C LEU A 176 40.16 -9.76 1.50
N ALA A 177 40.21 -8.41 1.51
CA ALA A 177 39.05 -7.59 1.78
C ALA A 177 37.97 -7.76 0.70
N ALA A 178 38.33 -7.87 -0.56
CA ALA A 178 37.40 -8.15 -1.67
C ALA A 178 36.77 -9.52 -1.51
N ALA A 179 37.52 -10.56 -1.17
CA ALA A 179 37.03 -11.92 -0.95
C ALA A 179 36.04 -12.00 0.23
N VAL A 180 36.27 -11.19 1.28
CA VAL A 180 35.36 -11.14 2.45
C VAL A 180 34.13 -10.25 2.19
N ALA A 181 34.25 -9.21 1.37
CA ALA A 181 33.12 -8.27 1.09
C ALA A 181 32.16 -8.76 0.02
N ALA A 182 32.56 -9.62 -0.92
CA ALA A 182 31.69 -10.10 -2.00
C ALA A 182 30.55 -11.04 -1.53
N PRO A 183 30.77 -12.04 -0.64
CA PRO A 183 29.74 -12.98 -0.22
C PRO A 183 28.49 -12.35 0.41
N PRO A 184 28.57 -11.29 1.27
CA PRO A 184 27.37 -10.66 1.82
C PRO A 184 26.44 -10.10 0.75
N GLY A 185 27.00 -9.48 -0.29
CA GLY A 185 26.21 -8.95 -1.42
C GLY A 185 25.46 -10.05 -2.16
N ALA A 186 26.16 -11.15 -2.49
CA ALA A 186 25.56 -12.30 -3.15
C ALA A 186 24.47 -12.96 -2.28
N LEU A 187 24.70 -13.14 -0.98
CA LEU A 187 23.72 -13.67 -0.05
C LEU A 187 22.49 -12.79 0.06
N ALA A 188 22.64 -11.45 0.13
CA ALA A 188 21.52 -10.53 0.16
C ALA A 188 20.66 -10.66 -1.10
N MET A 189 21.28 -10.76 -2.28
CA MET A 189 20.57 -10.95 -3.56
C MET A 189 19.84 -12.29 -3.61
N ILE A 190 20.46 -13.39 -3.14
CA ILE A 190 19.81 -14.70 -3.06
C ILE A 190 18.61 -14.66 -2.11
N VAL A 191 18.75 -14.02 -0.95
CA VAL A 191 17.64 -13.85 0.02
C VAL A 191 16.50 -13.04 -0.59
N LEU A 192 16.80 -11.98 -1.33
CA LEU A 192 15.79 -11.16 -2.01
C LEU A 192 15.11 -11.94 -3.14
N ALA A 193 15.88 -12.64 -3.98
CA ALA A 193 15.35 -13.42 -5.10
C ALA A 193 14.46 -14.58 -4.65
N ARG A 194 14.80 -15.25 -3.55
CA ARG A 194 14.01 -16.36 -3.00
C ARG A 194 12.79 -15.94 -2.20
N THR A 195 12.67 -14.66 -1.86
CA THR A 195 11.53 -14.19 -1.08
C THR A 195 10.39 -13.77 -1.99
N ARG A 196 9.31 -14.53 -1.93
CA ARG A 196 8.06 -14.12 -2.58
C ARG A 196 7.59 -12.79 -1.97
N PRO A 197 7.17 -11.84 -2.81
CA PRO A 197 6.52 -10.63 -2.33
C PRO A 197 5.34 -11.02 -1.44
N LEU A 198 5.19 -10.35 -0.31
CA LEU A 198 4.02 -10.57 0.53
C LEU A 198 2.79 -10.04 -0.21
N PRO A 199 1.68 -10.80 -0.20
CA PRO A 199 0.46 -10.32 -0.82
C PRO A 199 -0.01 -9.06 -0.08
N ASN A 200 0.08 -7.91 -0.77
CA ASN A 200 -0.48 -6.65 -0.31
C ASN A 200 -2.00 -6.65 -0.56
N GLY A 201 -2.74 -7.44 0.23
CA GLY A 201 -4.16 -7.60 -0.03
C GLY A 201 -4.88 -8.31 1.12
N PRO A 202 -6.14 -8.67 0.90
CA PRO A 202 -6.91 -9.42 1.87
C PRO A 202 -6.26 -10.77 2.16
N THR A 203 -6.34 -11.20 3.39
CA THR A 203 -5.96 -12.56 3.82
C THR A 203 -6.92 -13.59 3.20
N SER A 204 -6.70 -14.89 3.44
CA SER A 204 -7.66 -15.93 3.05
C SER A 204 -9.06 -15.68 3.64
N GLU A 205 -9.11 -15.23 4.90
CA GLU A 205 -10.36 -14.85 5.56
C GLU A 205 -10.95 -13.57 5.00
N GLY A 206 -10.12 -12.57 4.69
CA GLY A 206 -10.58 -11.36 4.02
C GLY A 206 -11.16 -11.64 2.64
N ARG A 207 -10.62 -12.59 1.89
CA ARG A 207 -11.19 -13.06 0.61
C ARG A 207 -12.52 -13.76 0.81
N ARG A 208 -12.60 -14.65 1.78
CA ARG A 208 -13.87 -15.31 2.15
C ARG A 208 -14.93 -14.28 2.55
N ALA A 209 -14.56 -13.26 3.35
CA ALA A 209 -15.46 -12.19 3.72
C ALA A 209 -15.96 -11.36 2.52
N ILE A 210 -15.14 -11.22 1.46
CA ILE A 210 -15.55 -10.59 0.20
C ILE A 210 -16.55 -11.48 -0.54
N GLU A 211 -16.29 -12.78 -0.63
CA GLU A 211 -17.12 -13.74 -1.34
C GLU A 211 -18.47 -13.96 -0.64
N GLU A 212 -18.49 -13.98 0.67
CA GLU A 212 -19.68 -14.18 1.50
C GLU A 212 -20.48 -12.89 1.72
N GLN A 213 -19.98 -11.71 1.28
CA GLN A 213 -20.66 -10.44 1.47
C GLN A 213 -21.97 -10.39 0.66
N PRO A 214 -23.13 -10.34 1.30
CA PRO A 214 -24.38 -10.22 0.58
C PRO A 214 -24.49 -8.86 -0.11
N LEU A 215 -25.16 -8.84 -1.26
CA LEU A 215 -25.54 -7.57 -1.88
C LEU A 215 -26.44 -6.79 -0.91
N PRO A 216 -26.25 -5.47 -0.76
CA PRO A 216 -27.08 -4.66 0.11
C PRO A 216 -28.55 -4.76 -0.33
N PRO A 217 -29.49 -4.95 0.62
CA PRO A 217 -30.90 -4.96 0.32
C PRO A 217 -31.33 -3.65 -0.35
N ARG A 218 -32.44 -3.67 -1.09
CA ARG A 218 -32.96 -2.46 -1.76
C ARG A 218 -33.36 -1.36 -0.77
N GLU A 219 -33.64 -1.76 0.45
CA GLU A 219 -34.10 -0.89 1.54
C GLU A 219 -33.01 -0.01 2.14
N ASP A 220 -31.71 -0.35 1.91
CA ASP A 220 -30.56 0.43 2.42
C ASP A 220 -30.36 1.79 1.72
N GLY A 221 -31.33 2.19 0.87
CA GLY A 221 -31.35 3.47 0.19
C GLY A 221 -30.94 3.41 -1.29
N PRO A 222 -31.27 4.48 -2.05
CA PRO A 222 -31.16 4.47 -3.52
C PRO A 222 -29.72 4.32 -4.02
N HIS A 223 -28.73 4.62 -3.20
CA HIS A 223 -27.33 4.62 -3.59
C HIS A 223 -26.52 3.41 -3.08
N ALA A 224 -27.09 2.60 -2.18
CA ALA A 224 -26.37 1.49 -1.54
C ALA A 224 -25.78 0.49 -2.55
N ARG A 225 -26.55 0.10 -3.57
CA ARG A 225 -26.09 -0.79 -4.63
C ARG A 225 -24.99 -0.19 -5.49
N THR A 226 -25.11 1.09 -5.82
CA THR A 226 -24.09 1.82 -6.57
C THR A 226 -22.77 1.85 -5.78
N LEU A 227 -22.83 2.18 -4.50
CA LEU A 227 -21.67 2.21 -3.62
C LEU A 227 -21.03 0.83 -3.45
N HIS A 228 -21.86 -0.24 -3.32
CA HIS A 228 -21.36 -1.60 -3.24
C HIS A 228 -20.66 -2.03 -4.55
N GLY A 229 -21.29 -1.78 -5.71
CA GLY A 229 -20.67 -2.06 -7.02
C GLY A 229 -19.37 -1.28 -7.26
N VAL A 230 -19.30 -0.03 -6.79
CA VAL A 230 -18.06 0.75 -6.84
C VAL A 230 -17.04 0.23 -5.83
N ALA A 231 -17.47 -0.25 -4.68
CA ALA A 231 -16.59 -0.85 -3.68
C ALA A 231 -15.94 -2.15 -4.21
N SER A 232 -16.67 -2.99 -4.96
CA SER A 232 -16.15 -4.21 -5.59
C SER A 232 -15.28 -3.91 -6.83
N ASP A 233 -15.83 -3.21 -7.82
CA ASP A 233 -15.25 -3.09 -9.16
C ASP A 233 -14.55 -1.75 -9.43
N GLY A 234 -14.76 -0.75 -8.55
CA GLY A 234 -14.21 0.59 -8.64
C GLY A 234 -14.75 1.39 -9.82
N PRO A 235 -13.87 2.16 -10.49
CA PRO A 235 -14.28 2.99 -11.63
C PRO A 235 -14.77 2.19 -12.84
N ARG A 236 -14.62 0.87 -12.84
CA ARG A 236 -15.10 -0.03 -13.88
C ARG A 236 -16.52 -0.52 -13.62
N SER A 237 -17.05 -0.30 -12.43
CA SER A 237 -18.42 -0.65 -12.10
C SER A 237 -19.41 -0.02 -13.09
N PRO A 238 -20.33 -0.80 -13.67
CA PRO A 238 -21.37 -0.27 -14.55
C PRO A 238 -22.35 0.65 -13.81
N LEU A 239 -22.37 0.55 -12.47
CA LEU A 239 -23.23 1.36 -11.61
C LEU A 239 -22.62 2.72 -11.27
N MET A 240 -21.35 2.97 -11.62
CA MET A 240 -20.72 4.25 -11.34
C MET A 240 -21.23 5.33 -12.31
N PRO A 241 -21.58 6.54 -11.84
CA PRO A 241 -21.99 7.64 -12.72
C PRO A 241 -20.94 7.96 -13.79
N ASP A 242 -21.32 8.03 -15.06
CA ASP A 242 -20.41 8.15 -16.21
C ASP A 242 -19.43 9.32 -16.10
N GLY A 243 -19.88 10.48 -15.64
CA GLY A 243 -19.05 11.66 -15.44
C GLY A 243 -17.87 11.41 -14.51
N LEU A 244 -18.13 10.76 -13.38
CA LEU A 244 -17.13 10.43 -12.37
C LEU A 244 -16.27 9.23 -12.83
N ALA A 245 -16.89 8.19 -13.40
CA ALA A 245 -16.21 7.02 -13.93
C ALA A 245 -15.13 7.40 -14.95
N ARG A 246 -15.47 8.24 -15.93
CA ARG A 246 -14.55 8.70 -16.98
C ARG A 246 -13.32 9.40 -16.40
N VAL A 247 -13.52 10.22 -15.39
CA VAL A 247 -12.44 11.00 -14.76
C VAL A 247 -11.57 10.13 -13.88
N LEU A 248 -12.14 9.20 -13.12
CA LEU A 248 -11.40 8.26 -12.28
C LEU A 248 -10.63 7.23 -13.12
N ARG A 249 -11.21 6.71 -14.22
CA ARG A 249 -10.50 5.80 -15.14
C ARG A 249 -9.28 6.46 -15.80
N ARG A 250 -9.38 7.72 -16.24
CA ARG A 250 -8.23 8.48 -16.76
C ARG A 250 -7.12 8.69 -15.70
N SER A 251 -7.48 8.62 -14.45
CA SER A 251 -6.52 8.72 -13.34
C SER A 251 -5.96 7.37 -12.91
N GLU A 252 -6.42 6.24 -13.45
CA GLU A 252 -5.76 4.95 -13.20
C GLU A 252 -4.40 4.91 -13.89
N PRO A 253 -3.34 4.43 -13.21
CA PRO A 253 -2.12 4.03 -13.90
C PRO A 253 -2.47 2.90 -14.86
N SER A 254 -1.84 2.88 -16.04
CA SER A 254 -2.12 1.94 -17.13
C SER A 254 -1.90 0.45 -16.82
N ALA A 255 -1.36 0.13 -15.65
CA ALA A 255 -1.32 -1.20 -15.08
C ALA A 255 -1.92 -1.13 -13.68
N TRP A 256 -2.86 -2.02 -13.38
CA TRP A 256 -3.29 -2.28 -12.02
C TRP A 256 -2.06 -2.77 -11.23
N GLN A 257 -1.41 -1.88 -10.54
CA GLN A 257 -0.50 -2.24 -9.47
C GLN A 257 -1.35 -2.24 -8.20
N PRO A 258 -1.58 -3.41 -7.57
CA PRO A 258 -1.96 -3.42 -6.18
C PRO A 258 -0.95 -2.51 -5.48
N ASP A 259 -1.40 -1.64 -4.58
CA ASP A 259 -0.55 -0.64 -3.92
C ASP A 259 0.80 -1.27 -3.54
N GLY A 260 1.68 -1.36 -4.52
CA GLY A 260 3.08 -1.66 -4.36
C GLY A 260 3.73 -0.47 -3.65
N PRO A 261 4.89 -0.65 -3.04
CA PRO A 261 5.55 0.39 -2.27
C PRO A 261 5.55 1.68 -3.07
N ALA A 262 4.99 2.73 -2.47
CA ALA A 262 4.94 4.05 -3.05
C ALA A 262 6.36 4.50 -3.37
N GLY A 263 6.67 4.54 -4.67
CA GLY A 263 7.75 5.34 -5.19
C GLY A 263 9.13 4.71 -5.32
N LEU A 264 9.33 4.02 -6.42
CA LEU A 264 10.59 4.09 -7.19
C LEU A 264 10.25 4.12 -8.69
N GLY A 265 9.42 5.06 -9.09
CA GLY A 265 9.10 5.35 -10.48
C GLY A 265 9.14 6.85 -10.70
N GLY A 266 10.35 7.41 -10.75
CA GLY A 266 10.58 8.82 -10.99
C GLY A 266 12.02 9.20 -10.73
N LEU A 267 12.95 8.68 -11.49
CA LEU A 267 14.21 9.32 -11.88
C LEU A 267 14.30 9.30 -13.39
#